data_a3110f9c2546158ad32513eddac041c6
#
_entry.id   a3110f9c2546158ad32513eddac041c6
#
_cell.length_a   1.000
_cell.length_b   1.000
_cell.length_c   1.000
_cell.angle_alpha   90.00
_cell.angle_beta   90.00
_cell.angle_gamma   90.00
#
_symmetry.space_group_name_H-M   'P 1'
#
loop_
_entity.id
_entity.type
_entity.pdbx_description
1 polymer ?
#
loop_
_entity_poly.entity_id
_entity_poly.type
_entity_poly.pdbx_seq_one_letter_code
_entity_poly.pdbx_strand_id
1 'polypeptide(L)'
;MSDDVDPEDKTEEPTEKRLHDAVERGEIAFSREAPLFASLSATLLVLIFVIPARAEGLLSALVGLIDDPAGWRIERGEDVLALAGPLVSAATHFLLPTVVLLTAAGVLASVAQSPPRIVPDRILPDASRISLRKGLSRVFGARGWTEFLKSLIKLAAVIGVAMMMLIGQKVVLLTAMDIDPGMLPQRVLDLSVKAIASVLVATLTVAAADLAWSRILWRRDHRMSKQEVKEELRQAEGDRMIKARLRSLRLDRSRKRMLSAVPRATMVVVNPTHYAVALRYVRAEGGAPMVVAKGADFIALKIRSIAEEHAIPVVEDKPLARSLYAAVDVDRPIPAEFYRAVAEIVHLIQQRKGQWAQRRQ
;
A
#
# COMPACT_ATOMS: atom_id res chain seq x y z
N MET A 1 -5.80 -15.41 -21.78
CA MET A 1 -4.96 -16.61 -21.95
C MET A 1 -3.87 -16.45 -20.89
N SER A 2 -4.08 -17.06 -19.73
CA SER A 2 -3.03 -17.18 -18.71
C SER A 2 -2.17 -18.36 -19.18
N ASP A 3 -0.98 -18.06 -19.66
CA ASP A 3 0.05 -19.08 -19.85
C ASP A 3 0.22 -19.81 -18.52
N ASP A 4 -0.09 -21.09 -18.50
CA ASP A 4 0.23 -22.00 -17.40
C ASP A 4 1.77 -22.12 -17.32
N VAL A 5 2.39 -21.12 -16.65
CA VAL A 5 3.81 -21.19 -16.31
C VAL A 5 3.96 -22.31 -15.30
N ASP A 6 4.74 -23.33 -15.64
CA ASP A 6 5.02 -24.48 -14.78
C ASP A 6 5.43 -23.98 -13.39
N PRO A 7 4.87 -24.55 -12.31
CA PRO A 7 5.24 -24.18 -10.95
C PRO A 7 6.75 -24.27 -10.65
N GLU A 8 7.49 -25.12 -11.42
CA GLU A 8 8.94 -25.29 -11.30
C GLU A 8 9.73 -24.08 -11.83
N ASP A 9 9.15 -23.26 -12.74
CA ASP A 9 9.78 -22.06 -13.28
C ASP A 9 9.68 -20.82 -12.35
N LYS A 10 8.88 -20.91 -11.26
CA LYS A 10 8.69 -19.82 -10.30
C LYS A 10 9.80 -19.82 -9.23
N THR A 11 10.98 -19.39 -9.63
CA THR A 11 12.18 -19.40 -8.78
C THR A 11 12.45 -18.07 -8.07
N GLU A 12 11.93 -16.95 -8.63
CA GLU A 12 12.21 -15.61 -8.13
C GLU A 12 11.30 -15.23 -6.95
N GLU A 13 11.81 -14.39 -6.05
CA GLU A 13 11.01 -13.84 -4.96
C GLU A 13 9.93 -12.88 -5.51
N PRO A 14 8.74 -12.85 -4.88
CA PRO A 14 7.68 -11.95 -5.30
C PRO A 14 8.08 -10.49 -5.08
N THR A 15 7.77 -9.62 -6.05
CA THR A 15 7.94 -8.18 -5.93
C THR A 15 7.00 -7.60 -4.87
N GLU A 16 7.34 -6.43 -4.31
CA GLU A 16 6.46 -5.73 -3.36
C GLU A 16 5.09 -5.40 -3.97
N LYS A 17 5.05 -5.08 -5.25
CA LYS A 17 3.81 -4.83 -5.98
C LYS A 17 2.94 -6.10 -6.02
N ARG A 18 3.52 -7.25 -6.38
CA ARG A 18 2.81 -8.54 -6.40
C ARG A 18 2.23 -8.90 -5.04
N LEU A 19 2.99 -8.67 -3.96
CA LEU A 19 2.53 -8.88 -2.60
C LEU A 19 1.41 -7.92 -2.22
N HIS A 20 1.51 -6.66 -2.63
CA HIS A 20 0.48 -5.66 -2.39
C HIS A 20 -0.83 -6.00 -3.12
N ASP A 21 -0.74 -6.36 -4.40
CA ASP A 21 -1.88 -6.78 -5.22
C ASP A 21 -2.54 -8.06 -4.67
N ALA A 22 -1.76 -8.99 -4.11
CA ALA A 22 -2.27 -10.19 -3.45
C ALA A 22 -3.06 -9.81 -2.17
N VAL A 23 -2.50 -8.92 -1.35
CA VAL A 23 -3.17 -8.41 -0.15
C VAL A 23 -4.45 -7.64 -0.50
N GLU A 24 -4.47 -6.87 -1.61
CA GLU A 24 -5.67 -6.19 -2.10
C GLU A 24 -6.77 -7.16 -2.53
N ARG A 25 -6.40 -8.29 -3.12
CA ARG A 25 -7.32 -9.38 -3.46
C ARG A 25 -7.75 -10.21 -2.24
N GLY A 26 -7.26 -9.86 -1.04
CA GLY A 26 -7.55 -10.56 0.21
C GLY A 26 -6.78 -11.87 0.37
N GLU A 27 -5.73 -12.10 -0.42
CA GLU A 27 -4.85 -13.26 -0.29
C GLU A 27 -3.75 -12.93 0.74
N ILE A 28 -4.04 -13.22 2.00
CA ILE A 28 -3.17 -12.89 3.15
C ILE A 28 -2.59 -14.15 3.79
N ALA A 29 -1.41 -13.99 4.41
CA ALA A 29 -0.87 -15.00 5.30
C ALA A 29 -1.65 -15.00 6.60
N PHE A 30 -2.57 -15.93 6.78
CA PHE A 30 -3.42 -16.02 7.96
C PHE A 30 -3.06 -17.25 8.79
N SER A 31 -2.74 -17.04 10.07
CA SER A 31 -2.60 -18.10 11.07
C SER A 31 -3.89 -18.25 11.85
N ARG A 32 -4.40 -19.47 11.92
CA ARG A 32 -5.58 -19.81 12.74
C ARG A 32 -5.24 -19.89 14.24
N GLU A 33 -3.98 -20.08 14.57
CA GLU A 33 -3.50 -20.23 15.95
C GLU A 33 -3.43 -18.90 16.70
N ALA A 34 -3.19 -17.79 15.99
CA ALA A 34 -3.07 -16.49 16.65
C ALA A 34 -4.38 -16.00 17.31
N PRO A 35 -5.59 -16.12 16.70
CA PRO A 35 -6.83 -15.83 17.39
C PRO A 35 -7.11 -16.78 18.57
N LEU A 36 -6.74 -18.06 18.47
CA LEU A 36 -6.87 -19.02 19.57
C LEU A 36 -5.97 -18.62 20.76
N PHE A 37 -4.72 -18.28 20.49
CA PHE A 37 -3.81 -17.76 21.51
C PHE A 37 -4.34 -16.49 22.17
N ALA A 38 -4.88 -15.56 21.40
CA ALA A 38 -5.47 -14.32 21.93
C ALA A 38 -6.70 -14.62 22.82
N SER A 39 -7.57 -15.55 22.41
CA SER A 39 -8.73 -15.95 23.19
C SER A 39 -8.31 -16.64 24.52
N LEU A 40 -7.31 -17.49 24.51
CA LEU A 40 -6.74 -18.09 25.71
C LEU A 40 -6.10 -17.05 26.63
N SER A 41 -5.37 -16.07 26.05
CA SER A 41 -4.82 -14.95 26.80
C SER A 41 -5.89 -14.12 27.48
N ALA A 42 -6.98 -13.80 26.75
CA ALA A 42 -8.11 -13.09 27.31
C ALA A 42 -8.82 -13.91 28.40
N THR A 43 -8.97 -15.23 28.22
CA THR A 43 -9.50 -16.12 29.26
C THR A 43 -8.64 -16.10 30.51
N LEU A 44 -7.31 -16.12 30.36
CA LEU A 44 -6.40 -15.99 31.51
C LEU A 44 -6.59 -14.65 32.24
N LEU A 45 -6.74 -13.54 31.48
CA LEU A 45 -7.00 -12.22 32.07
C LEU A 45 -8.36 -12.17 32.79
N VAL A 46 -9.39 -12.84 32.27
CA VAL A 46 -10.68 -12.99 32.96
C VAL A 46 -10.50 -13.72 34.30
N LEU A 47 -9.76 -14.83 34.31
CA LEU A 47 -9.49 -15.61 35.51
C LEU A 47 -8.74 -14.78 36.57
N ILE A 48 -7.76 -13.97 36.14
CA ILE A 48 -6.90 -13.23 37.08
C ILE A 48 -7.58 -11.93 37.58
N PHE A 49 -8.33 -11.23 36.73
CA PHE A 49 -8.81 -9.89 37.05
C PHE A 49 -10.33 -9.81 37.20
N VAL A 50 -11.11 -10.46 36.32
CA VAL A 50 -12.56 -10.29 36.32
C VAL A 50 -13.23 -11.14 37.40
N ILE A 51 -12.84 -12.40 37.49
CA ILE A 51 -13.43 -13.32 38.46
C ILE A 51 -13.19 -12.83 39.91
N PRO A 52 -11.95 -12.53 40.36
CA PRO A 52 -11.74 -12.07 41.73
C PRO A 52 -12.43 -10.75 42.06
N ALA A 53 -12.52 -9.84 41.08
CA ALA A 53 -13.10 -8.53 41.31
C ALA A 53 -14.63 -8.49 41.28
N ARG A 54 -15.31 -9.46 40.61
CA ARG A 54 -16.75 -9.34 40.32
C ARG A 54 -17.57 -10.57 40.64
N ALA A 55 -16.95 -11.71 40.89
CA ALA A 55 -17.71 -12.94 41.19
C ALA A 55 -18.52 -12.84 42.50
N GLU A 56 -18.01 -12.15 43.49
CA GLU A 56 -18.67 -11.98 44.79
C GLU A 56 -19.99 -11.22 44.66
N GLY A 57 -20.06 -10.17 43.82
CA GLY A 57 -21.29 -9.45 43.56
C GLY A 57 -22.38 -10.28 42.85
N LEU A 58 -21.97 -11.17 41.94
CA LEU A 58 -22.88 -12.11 41.29
C LEU A 58 -23.32 -13.19 42.26
N LEU A 59 -22.37 -13.71 43.05
CA LEU A 59 -22.65 -14.75 44.03
C LEU A 59 -23.59 -14.27 45.11
N SER A 60 -23.41 -13.08 45.66
CA SER A 60 -24.29 -12.47 46.67
C SER A 60 -25.73 -12.26 46.15
N ALA A 61 -25.85 -11.85 44.89
CA ALA A 61 -27.18 -11.71 44.25
C ALA A 61 -27.88 -13.07 44.09
N LEU A 62 -27.14 -14.16 43.79
CA LEU A 62 -27.68 -15.51 43.69
C LEU A 62 -28.02 -16.12 45.05
N VAL A 63 -27.14 -15.94 46.04
CA VAL A 63 -27.34 -16.43 47.40
C VAL A 63 -28.59 -15.79 48.01
N GLY A 64 -28.81 -14.47 47.82
CA GLY A 64 -30.00 -13.79 48.28
C GLY A 64 -31.33 -14.37 47.76
N LEU A 65 -31.30 -15.01 46.55
CA LEU A 65 -32.45 -15.71 46.01
C LEU A 65 -32.70 -17.08 46.67
N ILE A 66 -31.64 -17.73 47.13
CA ILE A 66 -31.68 -19.10 47.67
C ILE A 66 -31.94 -19.08 49.18
N ASP A 67 -31.39 -18.11 49.91
CA ASP A 67 -31.43 -18.07 51.38
C ASP A 67 -32.81 -17.65 51.92
N ASP A 68 -33.54 -16.79 51.22
CA ASP A 68 -34.90 -16.42 51.65
C ASP A 68 -35.95 -16.53 50.49
N PRO A 69 -36.27 -17.76 50.06
CA PRO A 69 -37.25 -17.96 49.00
C PRO A 69 -38.68 -17.59 49.43
N ALA A 70 -39.00 -17.55 50.74
CA ALA A 70 -40.30 -17.20 51.27
C ALA A 70 -40.52 -15.67 51.39
N GLY A 71 -39.43 -14.88 51.43
CA GLY A 71 -39.47 -13.42 51.44
C GLY A 71 -39.95 -12.81 50.14
N TRP A 72 -39.91 -13.56 49.05
CA TRP A 72 -40.33 -13.11 47.72
C TRP A 72 -41.82 -13.38 47.46
N ARG A 73 -42.67 -12.41 47.75
CA ARG A 73 -44.09 -12.47 47.39
C ARG A 73 -44.29 -11.96 45.96
N ILE A 74 -44.52 -12.85 45.03
CA ILE A 74 -44.78 -12.52 43.63
C ILE A 74 -46.30 -12.46 43.45
N GLU A 75 -46.89 -11.29 43.62
CA GLU A 75 -48.33 -11.05 43.42
C GLU A 75 -48.59 -10.31 42.10
N ARG A 76 -47.62 -9.51 41.63
CA ARG A 76 -47.74 -8.70 40.42
C ARG A 76 -46.49 -8.84 39.52
N GLY A 77 -46.67 -8.48 38.25
CA GLY A 77 -45.53 -8.46 37.31
C GLY A 77 -44.38 -7.51 37.69
N GLU A 78 -44.66 -6.46 38.46
CA GLU A 78 -43.68 -5.52 39.00
C GLU A 78 -42.76 -6.21 40.03
N ASP A 79 -43.27 -7.17 40.77
CA ASP A 79 -42.48 -7.91 41.77
C ASP A 79 -41.43 -8.80 41.11
N VAL A 80 -41.74 -9.34 39.91
CA VAL A 80 -40.80 -10.11 39.10
C VAL A 80 -39.66 -9.21 38.61
N LEU A 81 -39.95 -7.99 38.20
CA LEU A 81 -38.93 -7.03 37.74
C LEU A 81 -38.05 -6.56 38.92
N ALA A 82 -38.63 -6.36 40.08
CA ALA A 82 -37.88 -6.00 41.30
C ALA A 82 -36.92 -7.12 41.72
N LEU A 83 -37.31 -8.37 41.54
CA LEU A 83 -36.46 -9.55 41.80
C LEU A 83 -35.38 -9.74 40.74
N ALA A 84 -35.76 -9.63 39.47
CA ALA A 84 -34.84 -9.84 38.36
C ALA A 84 -33.82 -8.71 38.16
N GLY A 85 -34.20 -7.46 38.53
CA GLY A 85 -33.35 -6.28 38.32
C GLY A 85 -31.94 -6.40 38.93
N PRO A 86 -31.80 -6.66 40.24
CA PRO A 86 -30.51 -6.86 40.87
C PRO A 86 -29.69 -8.02 40.26
N LEU A 87 -30.37 -9.13 39.94
CA LEU A 87 -29.70 -10.28 39.34
C LEU A 87 -29.18 -10.00 37.92
N VAL A 88 -30.00 -9.38 37.08
CA VAL A 88 -29.62 -8.97 35.73
C VAL A 88 -28.49 -7.95 35.82
N SER A 89 -28.55 -7.00 36.76
CA SER A 89 -27.47 -6.04 36.98
C SER A 89 -26.16 -6.72 37.37
N ALA A 90 -26.20 -7.61 38.39
CA ALA A 90 -25.00 -8.35 38.81
C ALA A 90 -24.42 -9.25 37.70
N ALA A 91 -25.30 -9.96 36.98
CA ALA A 91 -24.88 -10.75 35.82
C ALA A 91 -24.25 -9.90 34.72
N THR A 92 -24.84 -8.74 34.41
CA THR A 92 -24.29 -7.81 33.41
C THR A 92 -22.95 -7.29 33.84
N HIS A 93 -22.76 -6.89 35.09
CA HIS A 93 -21.50 -6.42 35.63
C HIS A 93 -20.40 -7.49 35.60
N PHE A 94 -20.73 -8.73 35.72
CA PHE A 94 -19.81 -9.86 35.61
C PHE A 94 -19.52 -10.26 34.15
N LEU A 95 -20.58 -10.42 33.33
CA LEU A 95 -20.45 -10.93 31.97
C LEU A 95 -19.94 -9.90 30.98
N LEU A 96 -20.34 -8.62 31.08
CA LEU A 96 -19.98 -7.59 30.12
C LEU A 96 -18.47 -7.43 29.95
N PRO A 97 -17.64 -7.27 31.01
CA PRO A 97 -16.19 -7.19 30.85
C PRO A 97 -15.60 -8.46 30.24
N THR A 98 -16.13 -9.62 30.60
CA THR A 98 -15.69 -10.91 30.03
C THR A 98 -15.92 -10.97 28.54
N VAL A 99 -17.15 -10.64 28.11
CA VAL A 99 -17.52 -10.63 26.68
C VAL A 99 -16.69 -9.58 25.92
N VAL A 100 -16.56 -8.38 26.47
CA VAL A 100 -15.75 -7.30 25.86
C VAL A 100 -14.32 -7.74 25.70
N LEU A 101 -13.70 -8.32 26.74
CA LEU A 101 -12.31 -8.76 26.69
C LEU A 101 -12.06 -9.85 25.67
N LEU A 102 -12.92 -10.88 25.64
CA LEU A 102 -12.84 -11.99 24.68
C LEU A 102 -13.06 -11.51 23.25
N THR A 103 -14.07 -10.67 23.04
CA THR A 103 -14.36 -10.10 21.71
C THR A 103 -13.23 -9.21 21.23
N ALA A 104 -12.75 -8.31 22.10
CA ALA A 104 -11.63 -7.42 21.79
C ALA A 104 -10.36 -8.21 21.41
N ALA A 105 -10.02 -9.27 22.17
CA ALA A 105 -8.89 -10.12 21.88
C ALA A 105 -8.99 -10.80 20.51
N GLY A 106 -10.15 -11.35 20.18
CA GLY A 106 -10.40 -11.97 18.86
C GLY A 106 -10.32 -10.97 17.72
N VAL A 107 -10.93 -9.79 17.88
CA VAL A 107 -10.89 -8.72 16.88
C VAL A 107 -9.46 -8.21 16.69
N LEU A 108 -8.76 -7.88 17.78
CA LEU A 108 -7.38 -7.39 17.72
C LEU A 108 -6.44 -8.39 17.07
N ALA A 109 -6.55 -9.69 17.41
CA ALA A 109 -5.74 -10.73 16.79
C ALA A 109 -6.02 -10.88 15.29
N SER A 110 -7.27 -10.71 14.87
CA SER A 110 -7.65 -10.76 13.46
C SER A 110 -7.16 -9.53 12.69
N VAL A 111 -7.35 -8.33 13.25
CA VAL A 111 -6.92 -7.06 12.64
C VAL A 111 -5.38 -6.96 12.59
N ALA A 112 -4.68 -7.47 13.60
CA ALA A 112 -3.22 -7.50 13.61
C ALA A 112 -2.61 -8.38 12.49
N GLN A 113 -3.32 -9.44 12.09
CA GLN A 113 -2.90 -10.29 10.98
C GLN A 113 -3.24 -9.70 9.61
N SER A 114 -4.39 -9.03 9.52
CA SER A 114 -4.89 -8.45 8.29
C SER A 114 -5.72 -7.20 8.59
N PRO A 115 -5.38 -6.04 8.01
CA PRO A 115 -6.23 -4.88 8.12
C PRO A 115 -7.60 -5.17 7.52
N PRO A 116 -8.70 -4.67 8.13
CA PRO A 116 -10.05 -4.90 7.64
C PRO A 116 -10.21 -4.31 6.24
N ARG A 117 -10.57 -5.16 5.27
CA ARG A 117 -10.80 -4.79 3.87
C ARG A 117 -12.09 -5.41 3.38
N ILE A 118 -12.86 -4.62 2.64
CA ILE A 118 -14.04 -5.12 1.96
C ILE A 118 -13.62 -5.53 0.56
N VAL A 119 -13.69 -6.83 0.28
CA VAL A 119 -13.39 -7.40 -1.05
C VAL A 119 -14.73 -7.87 -1.66
N PRO A 120 -15.36 -7.06 -2.54
CA PRO A 120 -16.68 -7.36 -3.10
C PRO A 120 -16.74 -8.71 -3.79
N ASP A 121 -15.69 -9.09 -4.51
CA ASP A 121 -15.61 -10.36 -5.26
C ASP A 121 -15.67 -11.61 -4.37
N ARG A 122 -15.40 -11.47 -3.07
CA ARG A 122 -15.51 -12.57 -2.12
C ARG A 122 -16.92 -12.71 -1.53
N ILE A 123 -17.72 -11.65 -1.60
CA ILE A 123 -19.09 -11.61 -1.06
C ILE A 123 -20.07 -12.13 -2.11
N LEU A 124 -19.78 -11.95 -3.39
CA LEU A 124 -20.62 -12.43 -4.48
C LEU A 124 -20.71 -13.97 -4.45
N PRO A 125 -21.93 -14.52 -4.57
CA PRO A 125 -22.13 -15.95 -4.62
C PRO A 125 -21.51 -16.52 -5.90
N ASP A 126 -20.59 -17.47 -5.73
CA ASP A 126 -19.91 -18.16 -6.82
C ASP A 126 -20.16 -19.68 -6.70
N ALA A 127 -20.98 -20.22 -7.62
CA ALA A 127 -21.33 -21.63 -7.64
C ALA A 127 -20.11 -22.55 -7.80
N SER A 128 -19.00 -22.05 -8.39
CA SER A 128 -17.76 -22.83 -8.54
C SER A 128 -17.09 -23.18 -7.20
N ARG A 129 -17.44 -22.46 -6.13
CA ARG A 129 -16.94 -22.72 -4.76
C ARG A 129 -17.65 -23.89 -4.10
N ILE A 130 -18.84 -24.26 -4.57
CA ILE A 130 -19.65 -25.37 -4.05
C ILE A 130 -19.41 -26.62 -4.91
N SER A 131 -18.17 -27.11 -4.94
CA SER A 131 -17.83 -28.34 -5.67
C SER A 131 -17.45 -29.45 -4.70
N LEU A 132 -18.27 -30.50 -4.62
CA LEU A 132 -18.02 -31.69 -3.82
C LEU A 132 -16.66 -32.32 -4.13
N ARG A 133 -16.29 -32.43 -5.41
CA ARG A 133 -15.02 -33.00 -5.86
C ARG A 133 -13.82 -32.19 -5.35
N LYS A 134 -13.88 -30.85 -5.44
CA LYS A 134 -12.86 -29.97 -4.89
C LYS A 134 -12.81 -30.02 -3.37
N GLY A 135 -13.96 -30.15 -2.72
CA GLY A 135 -14.08 -30.33 -1.26
C GLY A 135 -13.41 -31.59 -0.78
N LEU A 136 -13.73 -32.73 -1.40
CA LEU A 136 -13.10 -34.03 -1.07
C LEU A 136 -11.59 -34.02 -1.30
N SER A 137 -11.12 -33.49 -2.43
CA SER A 137 -9.68 -33.42 -2.68
C SER A 137 -8.94 -32.48 -1.73
N ARG A 138 -9.62 -31.45 -1.17
CA ARG A 138 -9.05 -30.58 -0.13
C ARG A 138 -8.91 -31.28 1.22
N VAL A 139 -9.88 -32.12 1.59
CA VAL A 139 -9.87 -32.84 2.87
C VAL A 139 -8.97 -34.06 2.81
N PHE A 140 -9.07 -34.88 1.78
CA PHE A 140 -8.35 -36.14 1.64
C PHE A 140 -7.07 -36.06 0.81
N GLY A 141 -6.75 -34.89 0.22
CA GLY A 141 -5.51 -34.68 -0.50
C GLY A 141 -4.31 -34.53 0.43
N ALA A 142 -3.10 -34.55 -0.13
CA ALA A 142 -1.85 -34.43 0.63
C ALA A 142 -1.83 -33.19 1.55
N ARG A 143 -2.44 -32.08 1.10
CA ARG A 143 -2.57 -30.84 1.87
C ARG A 143 -3.49 -31.03 3.11
N GLY A 144 -4.59 -31.76 2.96
CA GLY A 144 -5.49 -32.08 4.08
C GLY A 144 -4.81 -32.98 5.12
N TRP A 145 -4.08 -34.00 4.69
CA TRP A 145 -3.32 -34.87 5.57
C TRP A 145 -2.21 -34.16 6.33
N THR A 146 -1.49 -33.23 5.70
CA THR A 146 -0.46 -32.43 6.38
C THR A 146 -1.06 -31.52 7.45
N GLU A 147 -2.20 -30.90 7.18
CA GLU A 147 -2.91 -30.05 8.15
C GLU A 147 -3.47 -30.89 9.32
N PHE A 148 -4.01 -32.08 9.02
CA PHE A 148 -4.48 -33.01 10.05
C PHE A 148 -3.33 -33.45 10.96
N LEU A 149 -2.19 -33.85 10.41
CA LEU A 149 -1.03 -34.28 11.19
C LEU A 149 -0.48 -33.16 12.08
N LYS A 150 -0.39 -31.94 11.54
CA LYS A 150 -0.04 -30.75 12.33
C LYS A 150 -1.00 -30.54 13.50
N SER A 151 -2.32 -30.63 13.24
CA SER A 151 -3.33 -30.49 14.28
C SER A 151 -3.23 -31.57 15.36
N LEU A 152 -2.92 -32.80 14.97
CA LEU A 152 -2.70 -33.90 15.91
C LEU A 152 -1.48 -33.68 16.80
N ILE A 153 -0.37 -33.22 16.22
CA ILE A 153 0.86 -32.87 16.96
C ILE A 153 0.58 -31.74 17.97
N LYS A 154 -0.13 -30.70 17.54
CA LYS A 154 -0.53 -29.58 18.40
C LYS A 154 -1.40 -30.05 19.58
N LEU A 155 -2.40 -30.90 19.28
CA LEU A 155 -3.27 -31.45 20.31
C LEU A 155 -2.48 -32.29 21.31
N ALA A 156 -1.57 -33.15 20.84
CA ALA A 156 -0.70 -33.98 21.70
C ALA A 156 0.20 -33.09 22.58
N ALA A 157 0.75 -32.01 22.05
CA ALA A 157 1.58 -31.07 22.81
C ALA A 157 0.77 -30.36 23.91
N VAL A 158 -0.42 -29.88 23.61
CA VAL A 158 -1.31 -29.23 24.60
C VAL A 158 -1.74 -30.23 25.68
N ILE A 159 -2.15 -31.44 25.30
CA ILE A 159 -2.51 -32.50 26.25
C ILE A 159 -1.30 -32.86 27.12
N GLY A 160 -0.12 -33.00 26.51
CA GLY A 160 1.12 -33.33 27.26
C GLY A 160 1.45 -32.27 28.32
N VAL A 161 1.35 -30.99 27.97
CA VAL A 161 1.57 -29.90 28.94
C VAL A 161 0.50 -29.86 30.02
N ALA A 162 -0.78 -30.09 29.67
CA ALA A 162 -1.88 -30.14 30.64
C ALA A 162 -1.70 -31.33 31.60
N MET A 163 -1.34 -32.50 31.09
CA MET A 163 -1.04 -33.69 31.92
C MET A 163 0.15 -33.47 32.83
N MET A 164 1.23 -32.87 32.32
CA MET A 164 2.41 -32.55 33.13
C MET A 164 2.04 -31.59 34.28
N MET A 165 1.24 -30.60 34.01
CA MET A 165 0.71 -29.66 35.02
C MET A 165 -0.13 -30.43 36.07
N LEU A 166 -1.08 -31.25 35.64
CA LEU A 166 -1.95 -32.02 36.55
C LEU A 166 -1.13 -32.98 37.43
N ILE A 167 -0.13 -33.69 36.88
CA ILE A 167 0.76 -34.56 37.63
C ILE A 167 1.53 -33.75 38.68
N GLY A 168 2.00 -32.54 38.35
CA GLY A 168 2.66 -31.64 39.29
C GLY A 168 1.79 -31.17 40.45
N GLN A 169 0.44 -31.16 40.25
CA GLN A 169 -0.53 -30.72 41.24
C GLN A 169 -1.23 -31.92 41.95
N LYS A 170 -0.79 -33.16 41.72
CA LYS A 170 -1.47 -34.37 42.26
C LYS A 170 -1.65 -34.33 43.78
N VAL A 171 -0.67 -33.83 44.55
CA VAL A 171 -0.77 -33.75 46.01
C VAL A 171 -1.87 -32.79 46.41
N VAL A 172 -1.96 -31.60 45.78
CA VAL A 172 -3.00 -30.61 46.03
C VAL A 172 -4.38 -31.17 45.72
N LEU A 173 -4.51 -31.95 44.65
CA LEU A 173 -5.77 -32.60 44.26
C LEU A 173 -6.16 -33.72 45.23
N LEU A 174 -5.23 -34.51 45.71
CA LEU A 174 -5.46 -35.60 46.66
C LEU A 174 -5.83 -35.07 48.05
N THR A 175 -5.29 -33.92 48.48
CA THR A 175 -5.60 -33.27 49.77
C THR A 175 -6.80 -32.32 49.68
N ALA A 176 -7.46 -32.21 48.52
CA ALA A 176 -8.60 -31.33 48.33
C ALA A 176 -9.84 -31.70 49.22
N MET A 177 -9.94 -32.99 49.65
CA MET A 177 -10.97 -33.42 50.56
C MET A 177 -10.81 -32.93 52.00
N ASP A 178 -9.58 -32.57 52.39
CA ASP A 178 -9.24 -32.08 53.73
C ASP A 178 -9.26 -30.56 53.82
N ILE A 179 -9.61 -29.85 52.72
CA ILE A 179 -9.67 -28.40 52.68
C ILE A 179 -11.03 -27.87 53.13
N ASP A 180 -11.01 -26.77 53.88
CA ASP A 180 -12.22 -26.05 54.24
C ASP A 180 -13.00 -25.70 52.95
N PRO A 181 -14.30 -26.07 52.88
CA PRO A 181 -15.18 -25.74 51.72
C PRO A 181 -15.14 -24.27 51.31
N GLY A 182 -14.96 -23.33 52.24
CA GLY A 182 -14.84 -21.92 51.93
C GLY A 182 -13.60 -21.54 51.13
N MET A 183 -12.54 -22.36 51.17
CA MET A 183 -11.33 -22.13 50.35
C MET A 183 -11.33 -22.82 48.99
N LEU A 184 -12.34 -23.66 48.69
CA LEU A 184 -12.41 -24.40 47.44
C LEU A 184 -12.50 -23.48 46.20
N PRO A 185 -13.30 -22.39 46.15
CA PRO A 185 -13.40 -21.53 45.01
C PRO A 185 -12.05 -20.91 44.64
N GLN A 186 -11.29 -20.48 45.63
CA GLN A 186 -9.94 -19.88 45.41
C GLN A 186 -8.95 -20.92 44.89
N ARG A 187 -9.00 -22.13 45.41
CA ARG A 187 -8.16 -23.25 44.92
C ARG A 187 -8.45 -23.65 43.49
N VAL A 188 -9.76 -23.71 43.15
CA VAL A 188 -10.19 -23.96 41.77
C VAL A 188 -9.70 -22.86 40.83
N LEU A 189 -9.80 -21.62 41.27
CA LEU A 189 -9.30 -20.46 40.49
C LEU A 189 -7.78 -20.56 40.28
N ASP A 190 -7.00 -20.81 41.33
CA ASP A 190 -5.53 -20.95 41.25
C ASP A 190 -5.14 -22.08 40.30
N LEU A 191 -5.79 -23.24 40.39
CA LEU A 191 -5.55 -24.36 39.49
C LEU A 191 -5.94 -24.03 38.05
N SER A 192 -7.05 -23.34 37.83
CA SER A 192 -7.50 -22.89 36.51
C SER A 192 -6.52 -21.90 35.89
N VAL A 193 -6.03 -20.92 36.65
CA VAL A 193 -5.01 -19.97 36.20
C VAL A 193 -3.73 -20.69 35.79
N LYS A 194 -3.25 -21.64 36.61
CA LYS A 194 -2.05 -22.41 36.30
C LYS A 194 -2.25 -23.28 35.07
N ALA A 195 -3.40 -23.94 34.93
CA ALA A 195 -3.74 -24.77 33.78
C ALA A 195 -3.76 -23.95 32.48
N ILE A 196 -4.52 -22.84 32.46
CA ILE A 196 -4.60 -21.97 31.28
C ILE A 196 -3.25 -21.33 30.97
N ALA A 197 -2.48 -20.88 31.98
CA ALA A 197 -1.15 -20.32 31.77
C ALA A 197 -0.18 -21.35 31.17
N SER A 198 -0.21 -22.58 31.62
CA SER A 198 0.62 -23.66 31.06
C SER A 198 0.26 -23.96 29.59
N VAL A 199 -1.03 -24.06 29.29
CA VAL A 199 -1.51 -24.24 27.92
C VAL A 199 -1.16 -23.03 27.06
N LEU A 200 -1.22 -21.82 27.61
CA LEU A 200 -0.90 -20.58 26.91
C LEU A 200 0.57 -20.54 26.47
N VAL A 201 1.50 -20.97 27.34
CA VAL A 201 2.93 -21.08 26.99
C VAL A 201 3.15 -22.07 25.85
N ALA A 202 2.48 -23.22 25.89
CA ALA A 202 2.54 -24.19 24.80
C ALA A 202 1.96 -23.65 23.50
N THR A 203 0.79 -23.02 23.56
CA THR A 203 0.13 -22.45 22.39
C THR A 203 0.86 -21.24 21.80
N LEU A 204 1.59 -20.47 22.61
CA LEU A 204 2.47 -19.39 22.12
C LEU A 204 3.52 -19.93 21.14
N THR A 205 4.21 -21.01 21.52
CA THR A 205 5.23 -21.63 20.68
C THR A 205 4.62 -22.13 19.37
N VAL A 206 3.47 -22.80 19.46
CA VAL A 206 2.75 -23.32 18.30
C VAL A 206 2.26 -22.16 17.39
N ALA A 207 1.68 -21.11 17.96
CA ALA A 207 1.17 -19.97 17.23
C ALA A 207 2.31 -19.18 16.52
N ALA A 208 3.44 -19.01 17.19
CA ALA A 208 4.62 -18.39 16.60
C ALA A 208 5.17 -19.18 15.41
N ALA A 209 5.28 -20.51 15.57
CA ALA A 209 5.73 -21.41 14.51
C ALA A 209 4.74 -21.43 13.33
N ASP A 210 3.43 -21.48 13.59
CA ASP A 210 2.39 -21.46 12.57
C ASP A 210 2.36 -20.15 11.80
N LEU A 211 2.52 -19.02 12.50
CA LEU A 211 2.58 -17.69 11.86
C LEU A 211 3.81 -17.57 10.94
N ALA A 212 4.97 -18.01 11.40
CA ALA A 212 6.19 -18.02 10.60
C ALA A 212 6.02 -18.92 9.37
N TRP A 213 5.52 -20.14 9.55
CA TRP A 213 5.25 -21.09 8.47
C TRP A 213 4.24 -20.55 7.46
N SER A 214 3.13 -19.98 7.93
CA SER A 214 2.11 -19.40 7.07
C SER A 214 2.67 -18.27 6.20
N ARG A 215 3.54 -17.41 6.76
CA ARG A 215 4.22 -16.34 6.00
C ARG A 215 5.19 -16.90 4.96
N ILE A 216 5.97 -17.93 5.31
CA ILE A 216 6.90 -18.57 4.36
C ILE A 216 6.12 -19.20 3.21
N LEU A 217 5.06 -19.95 3.52
CA LEU A 217 4.24 -20.61 2.52
C LEU A 217 3.54 -19.58 1.61
N TRP A 218 2.97 -18.53 2.19
CA TRP A 218 2.34 -17.46 1.44
C TRP A 218 3.32 -16.77 0.48
N ARG A 219 4.54 -16.47 0.91
CA ARG A 219 5.58 -15.93 0.02
C ARG A 219 5.96 -16.92 -1.08
N ARG A 220 6.05 -18.20 -0.75
CA ARG A 220 6.35 -19.26 -1.72
C ARG A 220 5.26 -19.40 -2.78
N ASP A 221 4.00 -19.35 -2.37
CA ASP A 221 2.85 -19.45 -3.29
C ASP A 221 2.77 -18.25 -4.25
N HIS A 222 3.38 -17.10 -3.89
CA HIS A 222 3.45 -15.89 -4.72
C HIS A 222 4.78 -15.72 -5.47
N ARG A 223 5.64 -16.75 -5.50
CA ARG A 223 6.87 -16.70 -6.30
C ARG A 223 6.57 -16.44 -7.76
N MET A 224 7.51 -15.79 -8.41
CA MET A 224 7.40 -15.33 -9.79
C MET A 224 8.43 -16.02 -10.69
N SER A 225 8.13 -16.09 -11.98
CA SER A 225 9.13 -16.45 -12.97
C SER A 225 10.01 -15.25 -13.31
N LYS A 226 11.20 -15.49 -13.87
CA LYS A 226 12.09 -14.41 -14.34
C LYS A 226 11.41 -13.51 -15.37
N GLN A 227 10.51 -14.08 -16.18
CA GLN A 227 9.77 -13.32 -17.19
C GLN A 227 8.74 -12.40 -16.52
N GLU A 228 7.95 -12.91 -15.56
CA GLU A 228 6.97 -12.11 -14.81
C GLU A 228 7.63 -10.92 -14.10
N VAL A 229 8.76 -11.13 -13.43
CA VAL A 229 9.52 -10.04 -12.77
C VAL A 229 9.99 -9.00 -13.78
N LYS A 230 10.50 -9.44 -14.95
CA LYS A 230 10.95 -8.54 -16.01
C LYS A 230 9.81 -7.72 -16.62
N GLU A 231 8.64 -8.33 -16.80
CA GLU A 231 7.45 -7.65 -17.31
C GLU A 231 6.90 -6.66 -16.30
N GLU A 232 6.86 -7.02 -15.03
CA GLU A 232 6.41 -6.12 -13.97
C GLU A 232 7.34 -4.91 -13.80
N LEU A 233 8.65 -5.12 -13.85
CA LEU A 233 9.63 -4.02 -13.86
C LEU A 233 9.46 -3.10 -15.07
N ARG A 234 9.19 -3.68 -16.26
CA ARG A 234 8.91 -2.88 -17.46
C ARG A 234 7.63 -2.05 -17.32
N GLN A 235 6.60 -2.62 -16.71
CA GLN A 235 5.35 -1.90 -16.44
C GLN A 235 5.54 -0.78 -15.40
N ALA A 236 6.33 -1.02 -14.35
CA ALA A 236 6.60 -0.06 -13.29
C ALA A 236 7.48 1.11 -13.76
N GLU A 237 8.54 0.84 -14.53
CA GLU A 237 9.45 1.87 -15.06
C GLU A 237 8.87 2.61 -16.27
N GLY A 238 7.81 2.11 -16.86
CA GLY A 238 7.34 2.48 -18.19
C GLY A 238 8.29 1.96 -19.27
N ASP A 239 7.77 1.67 -20.45
CA ASP A 239 8.58 1.21 -21.56
C ASP A 239 9.62 2.29 -21.92
N ARG A 240 10.90 1.97 -21.75
CA ARG A 240 12.04 2.88 -22.10
C ARG A 240 11.92 3.38 -23.53
N MET A 241 11.40 2.55 -24.44
CA MET A 241 11.15 2.92 -25.83
C MET A 241 10.07 3.99 -25.94
N ILE A 242 8.98 3.87 -25.19
CA ILE A 242 7.90 4.89 -25.16
C ILE A 242 8.45 6.21 -24.61
N LYS A 243 9.23 6.17 -23.53
CA LYS A 243 9.84 7.36 -22.93
C LYS A 243 10.85 8.04 -23.86
N ALA A 244 11.65 7.25 -24.57
CA ALA A 244 12.54 7.76 -25.61
C ALA A 244 11.77 8.35 -26.78
N ARG A 245 10.68 7.70 -27.22
CA ARG A 245 9.83 8.18 -28.30
C ARG A 245 9.11 9.49 -27.92
N LEU A 246 8.58 9.60 -26.72
CA LEU A 246 7.99 10.85 -26.23
C LEU A 246 9.02 11.98 -26.17
N ARG A 247 10.25 11.69 -25.76
CA ARG A 247 11.34 12.68 -25.75
C ARG A 247 11.69 13.18 -27.16
N SER A 248 11.81 12.26 -28.13
CA SER A 248 12.06 12.64 -29.54
C SER A 248 10.94 13.47 -30.12
N LEU A 249 9.66 13.08 -29.88
CA LEU A 249 8.50 13.83 -30.33
C LEU A 249 8.43 15.25 -29.72
N ARG A 250 8.82 15.42 -28.44
CA ARG A 250 8.89 16.75 -27.82
C ARG A 250 9.96 17.63 -28.46
N LEU A 251 11.13 17.07 -28.74
CA LEU A 251 12.21 17.76 -29.42
C LEU A 251 11.82 18.18 -30.86
N ASP A 252 11.19 17.29 -31.60
CA ASP A 252 10.71 17.56 -32.95
C ASP A 252 9.62 18.64 -32.99
N ARG A 253 8.68 18.60 -32.05
CA ARG A 253 7.67 19.65 -31.88
C ARG A 253 8.28 21.00 -31.53
N SER A 254 9.26 21.02 -30.63
CA SER A 254 9.98 22.24 -30.25
C SER A 254 10.71 22.84 -31.45
N ARG A 255 11.44 22.00 -32.23
CA ARG A 255 12.13 22.42 -33.46
C ARG A 255 11.15 22.96 -34.49
N LYS A 256 10.03 22.26 -34.74
CA LYS A 256 8.99 22.74 -35.68
C LYS A 256 8.42 24.08 -35.26
N ARG A 257 8.12 24.27 -33.96
CA ARG A 257 7.61 25.54 -33.43
C ARG A 257 8.65 26.67 -33.61
N MET A 258 9.90 26.41 -33.30
CA MET A 258 10.99 27.36 -33.49
C MET A 258 11.13 27.77 -34.97
N LEU A 259 11.15 26.81 -35.90
CA LEU A 259 11.23 27.10 -37.33
C LEU A 259 10.00 27.87 -37.86
N SER A 260 8.79 27.61 -37.32
CA SER A 260 7.57 28.36 -37.69
C SER A 260 7.56 29.79 -37.17
N ALA A 261 8.47 30.14 -36.24
CA ALA A 261 8.64 31.52 -35.80
C ALA A 261 9.57 32.34 -36.71
N VAL A 262 10.38 31.72 -37.58
CA VAL A 262 11.32 32.38 -38.49
C VAL A 262 10.61 33.42 -39.40
N PRO A 263 9.43 33.15 -39.98
CA PRO A 263 8.71 34.16 -40.80
C PRO A 263 8.37 35.45 -40.07
N ARG A 264 8.39 35.45 -38.74
CA ARG A 264 8.11 36.64 -37.91
C ARG A 264 9.41 37.40 -37.55
N ALA A 265 10.55 36.94 -37.98
CA ALA A 265 11.81 37.59 -37.72
C ALA A 265 11.96 38.88 -38.56
N THR A 266 12.63 39.88 -38.02
CA THR A 266 12.97 41.14 -38.70
C THR A 266 14.23 40.95 -39.57
N MET A 267 15.14 40.07 -39.14
CA MET A 267 16.35 39.72 -39.86
C MET A 267 16.88 38.38 -39.36
N VAL A 268 17.80 37.78 -40.14
CA VAL A 268 18.58 36.61 -39.77
C VAL A 268 20.04 36.92 -39.90
N VAL A 269 20.80 36.67 -38.82
CA VAL A 269 22.27 36.78 -38.82
C VAL A 269 22.86 35.41 -39.02
N VAL A 270 23.73 35.24 -39.99
CA VAL A 270 24.28 33.91 -40.35
C VAL A 270 25.82 33.87 -40.35
N ASN A 271 26.33 32.73 -39.93
CA ASN A 271 27.61 32.24 -40.37
C ASN A 271 27.34 31.15 -41.42
N PRO A 272 27.64 31.34 -42.69
CA PRO A 272 27.01 30.69 -43.86
C PRO A 272 26.79 29.18 -43.76
N THR A 273 27.70 28.45 -43.13
CA THR A 273 27.62 26.98 -43.05
C THR A 273 27.35 26.45 -41.64
N HIS A 274 27.51 27.27 -40.60
CA HIS A 274 27.57 26.77 -39.25
C HIS A 274 26.42 27.26 -38.35
N TYR A 275 26.07 28.54 -38.38
CA TYR A 275 25.09 29.12 -37.46
C TYR A 275 24.12 30.09 -38.15
N ALA A 276 22.86 30.06 -37.69
CA ALA A 276 21.89 31.07 -38.06
C ALA A 276 21.07 31.45 -36.82
N VAL A 277 20.89 32.77 -36.61
CA VAL A 277 20.09 33.31 -35.54
C VAL A 277 19.08 34.29 -36.13
N ALA A 278 17.79 34.01 -35.96
CA ALA A 278 16.70 34.83 -36.38
C ALA A 278 16.29 35.79 -35.26
N LEU A 279 16.34 37.08 -35.52
CA LEU A 279 16.02 38.14 -34.57
C LEU A 279 14.75 38.85 -34.94
N ARG A 280 13.87 39.04 -33.97
CA ARG A 280 12.66 39.89 -34.09
C ARG A 280 12.91 41.20 -33.31
N TYR A 281 12.73 42.31 -33.98
CA TYR A 281 12.78 43.63 -33.38
C TYR A 281 11.58 44.45 -33.84
N VAL A 282 10.74 44.88 -32.86
CA VAL A 282 9.58 45.74 -33.14
C VAL A 282 9.73 47.01 -32.32
N ARG A 283 10.00 48.10 -33.00
CA ARG A 283 10.30 49.40 -32.38
C ARG A 283 9.13 49.92 -31.50
N ALA A 284 7.90 49.58 -31.86
CA ALA A 284 6.71 49.97 -31.10
C ALA A 284 6.58 49.25 -29.76
N GLU A 285 7.20 48.06 -29.59
CA GLU A 285 7.19 47.29 -28.37
C GLU A 285 8.28 47.75 -27.37
N GLY A 286 9.18 48.68 -27.75
CA GLY A 286 10.12 49.36 -26.85
C GLY A 286 11.17 48.47 -26.21
N GLY A 287 11.34 47.23 -26.68
CA GLY A 287 12.22 46.23 -26.07
C GLY A 287 13.48 45.95 -26.85
N ALA A 288 14.37 45.15 -26.26
CA ALA A 288 15.55 44.61 -26.93
C ALA A 288 15.13 43.60 -28.02
N PRO A 289 15.95 43.45 -29.11
CA PRO A 289 15.74 42.39 -30.09
C PRO A 289 15.67 41.03 -29.44
N MET A 290 14.73 40.18 -29.88
CA MET A 290 14.50 38.85 -29.33
C MET A 290 14.94 37.77 -30.32
N VAL A 291 15.60 36.71 -29.83
CA VAL A 291 15.93 35.53 -30.63
C VAL A 291 14.67 34.69 -30.80
N VAL A 292 14.11 34.61 -32.03
CA VAL A 292 12.92 33.78 -32.31
C VAL A 292 13.29 32.38 -32.83
N ALA A 293 14.47 32.23 -33.42
CA ALA A 293 15.00 30.93 -33.80
C ALA A 293 16.53 30.97 -33.83
N LYS A 294 17.16 29.87 -33.44
CA LYS A 294 18.62 29.66 -33.60
C LYS A 294 18.91 28.23 -34.04
N GLY A 295 19.90 28.03 -34.83
CA GLY A 295 20.30 26.70 -35.30
C GLY A 295 21.75 26.62 -35.71
N ALA A 296 22.28 25.38 -35.63
CA ALA A 296 23.58 25.03 -36.16
C ALA A 296 23.41 24.10 -37.36
N ASP A 297 24.37 24.11 -38.24
CA ASP A 297 24.52 23.23 -39.40
C ASP A 297 23.23 23.07 -40.20
N PHE A 298 22.64 21.90 -40.25
CA PHE A 298 21.41 21.61 -41.00
C PHE A 298 20.23 22.52 -40.59
N ILE A 299 20.10 22.84 -39.30
CA ILE A 299 19.05 23.74 -38.80
C ILE A 299 19.32 25.17 -39.23
N ALA A 300 20.57 25.60 -39.24
CA ALA A 300 21.00 26.93 -39.74
C ALA A 300 20.63 27.11 -41.23
N LEU A 301 20.93 26.12 -42.06
CA LEU A 301 20.56 26.13 -43.47
C LEU A 301 19.03 26.19 -43.65
N LYS A 302 18.27 25.47 -42.82
CA LYS A 302 16.81 25.51 -42.89
C LYS A 302 16.25 26.86 -42.46
N ILE A 303 16.77 27.49 -41.40
CA ILE A 303 16.41 28.86 -40.99
C ILE A 303 16.67 29.83 -42.11
N ARG A 304 17.82 29.76 -42.77
CA ARG A 304 18.19 30.61 -43.90
C ARG A 304 17.23 30.41 -45.07
N SER A 305 16.95 29.19 -45.47
CA SER A 305 15.99 28.89 -46.56
C SER A 305 14.62 29.47 -46.28
N ILE A 306 14.10 29.33 -45.05
CA ILE A 306 12.80 29.92 -44.67
C ILE A 306 12.87 31.46 -44.70
N ALA A 307 13.98 32.05 -44.27
CA ALA A 307 14.13 33.52 -44.31
C ALA A 307 14.15 34.04 -45.74
N GLU A 308 14.88 33.39 -46.65
CA GLU A 308 14.94 33.74 -48.10
C GLU A 308 13.54 33.59 -48.73
N GLU A 309 12.83 32.50 -48.46
CA GLU A 309 11.47 32.25 -48.95
C GLU A 309 10.45 33.35 -48.54
N HIS A 310 10.62 33.88 -47.31
CA HIS A 310 9.75 34.93 -46.76
C HIS A 310 10.29 36.35 -46.93
N ALA A 311 11.32 36.52 -47.79
CA ALA A 311 11.96 37.82 -48.07
C ALA A 311 12.47 38.54 -46.79
N ILE A 312 12.95 37.76 -45.80
CA ILE A 312 13.56 38.30 -44.59
C ILE A 312 15.02 38.57 -44.88
N PRO A 313 15.54 39.76 -44.54
CA PRO A 313 16.94 40.07 -44.76
C PRO A 313 17.89 39.10 -44.04
N VAL A 314 18.79 38.47 -44.79
CA VAL A 314 19.82 37.62 -44.27
C VAL A 314 21.16 38.38 -44.33
N VAL A 315 21.83 38.53 -43.20
CA VAL A 315 23.08 39.28 -43.05
C VAL A 315 24.18 38.33 -42.63
N GLU A 316 25.25 38.29 -43.36
CA GLU A 316 26.40 37.49 -43.01
C GLU A 316 27.30 38.26 -42.05
N ASP A 317 27.41 37.77 -40.81
CA ASP A 317 28.30 38.22 -39.76
C ASP A 317 28.72 37.03 -38.94
N LYS A 318 29.89 36.46 -39.29
CA LYS A 318 30.38 35.20 -38.67
C LYS A 318 30.62 35.32 -37.17
N PRO A 319 31.32 36.40 -36.67
CA PRO A 319 31.50 36.58 -35.23
C PRO A 319 30.19 36.75 -34.45
N LEU A 320 29.31 37.62 -34.93
CA LEU A 320 28.05 37.94 -34.27
C LEU A 320 27.12 36.73 -34.24
N ALA A 321 26.98 35.99 -35.35
CA ALA A 321 26.15 34.80 -35.43
C ALA A 321 26.58 33.72 -34.40
N ARG A 322 27.91 33.52 -34.29
CA ARG A 322 28.49 32.56 -33.35
C ARG A 322 28.29 32.98 -31.90
N SER A 323 28.51 34.27 -31.59
CA SER A 323 28.34 34.79 -30.23
C SER A 323 26.87 34.77 -29.78
N LEU A 324 25.93 35.21 -30.64
CA LEU A 324 24.50 35.17 -30.36
C LEU A 324 23.98 33.74 -30.17
N TYR A 325 24.47 32.80 -31.02
CA TYR A 325 24.08 31.39 -30.89
C TYR A 325 24.47 30.79 -29.54
N ALA A 326 25.68 31.13 -29.07
CA ALA A 326 26.22 30.62 -27.80
C ALA A 326 25.60 31.29 -26.56
N ALA A 327 25.39 32.63 -26.65
CA ALA A 327 25.02 33.43 -25.48
C ALA A 327 23.50 33.50 -25.23
N VAL A 328 22.63 33.34 -26.24
CA VAL A 328 21.20 33.65 -26.12
C VAL A 328 20.35 32.46 -26.49
N ASP A 329 19.39 32.12 -25.62
CA ASP A 329 18.41 31.09 -25.91
C ASP A 329 17.20 31.62 -26.72
N VAL A 330 16.48 30.67 -27.34
CA VAL A 330 15.26 30.99 -28.11
C VAL A 330 14.22 31.61 -27.17
N ASP A 331 13.44 32.57 -27.66
CA ASP A 331 12.44 33.36 -26.94
C ASP A 331 13.05 34.24 -25.82
N ARG A 332 14.36 34.58 -25.93
CA ARG A 332 15.01 35.50 -25.00
C ARG A 332 15.52 36.77 -25.71
N PRO A 333 15.51 37.91 -25.01
CA PRO A 333 16.10 39.12 -25.53
C PRO A 333 17.62 38.98 -25.58
N ILE A 334 18.26 39.64 -26.55
CA ILE A 334 19.71 39.66 -26.63
C ILE A 334 20.29 40.48 -25.46
N PRO A 335 21.48 40.09 -24.91
CA PRO A 335 22.23 40.89 -23.94
C PRO A 335 22.66 42.24 -24.48
N ALA A 336 22.90 43.20 -23.58
CA ALA A 336 23.27 44.57 -23.92
C ALA A 336 24.54 44.67 -24.75
N GLU A 337 25.45 43.72 -24.59
CA GLU A 337 26.74 43.67 -25.34
C GLU A 337 26.50 43.53 -26.85
N PHE A 338 25.37 42.96 -27.31
CA PHE A 338 25.08 42.79 -28.74
C PHE A 338 24.24 43.95 -29.32
N TYR A 339 23.74 44.89 -28.50
CA TYR A 339 22.85 45.92 -28.95
C TYR A 339 23.45 46.77 -30.05
N ARG A 340 24.72 47.20 -29.93
CA ARG A 340 25.38 48.03 -30.89
C ARG A 340 25.52 47.35 -32.25
N ALA A 341 26.02 46.11 -32.27
CA ALA A 341 26.21 45.35 -33.51
C ALA A 341 24.87 45.08 -34.23
N VAL A 342 23.85 44.69 -33.45
CA VAL A 342 22.48 44.42 -34.00
C VAL A 342 21.82 45.69 -34.48
N ALA A 343 21.99 46.86 -33.77
CA ALA A 343 21.43 48.15 -34.18
C ALA A 343 22.02 48.65 -35.47
N GLU A 344 23.35 48.50 -35.71
CA GLU A 344 23.99 48.85 -36.96
C GLU A 344 23.42 48.04 -38.12
N ILE A 345 23.18 46.76 -37.95
CA ILE A 345 22.58 45.89 -38.97
C ILE A 345 21.12 46.30 -39.26
N VAL A 346 20.33 46.56 -38.21
CA VAL A 346 18.92 47.03 -38.37
C VAL A 346 18.88 48.35 -39.13
N HIS A 347 19.78 49.30 -38.83
CA HIS A 347 19.87 50.56 -39.50
C HIS A 347 20.19 50.39 -40.99
N LEU A 348 21.17 49.59 -41.35
CA LEU A 348 21.52 49.26 -42.73
C LEU A 348 20.36 48.65 -43.52
N ILE A 349 19.57 47.75 -42.90
CA ILE A 349 18.39 47.14 -43.51
C ILE A 349 17.30 48.18 -43.76
N GLN A 350 17.09 49.06 -42.81
CA GLN A 350 16.08 50.14 -42.95
C GLN A 350 16.46 51.14 -44.03
N GLN A 351 17.71 51.56 -44.13
CA GLN A 351 18.19 52.46 -45.20
C GLN A 351 17.99 51.83 -46.57
N ARG A 352 18.37 50.55 -46.75
CA ARG A 352 18.12 49.85 -48.02
C ARG A 352 16.63 49.77 -48.39
N LYS A 353 15.76 49.48 -47.44
CA LYS A 353 14.30 49.48 -47.68
C LYS A 353 13.78 50.87 -48.10
N GLY A 354 14.24 51.95 -47.49
CA GLY A 354 13.90 53.30 -47.86
C GLY A 354 14.31 53.69 -49.30
N GLN A 355 15.51 53.34 -49.73
CA GLN A 355 16.02 53.55 -51.08
C GLN A 355 15.25 52.79 -52.17
N TRP A 356 14.77 51.57 -51.85
CA TRP A 356 13.94 50.79 -52.78
C TRP A 356 12.53 51.34 -52.92
N ALA A 357 11.95 51.92 -51.86
CA ALA A 357 10.65 52.60 -51.92
C ALA A 357 10.70 53.90 -52.79
N GLN A 358 11.79 54.67 -52.74
CA GLN A 358 11.99 55.85 -53.54
C GLN A 358 12.27 55.58 -55.02
N ARG A 359 12.79 54.42 -55.41
CA ARG A 359 13.01 54.01 -56.79
C ARG A 359 11.78 53.43 -57.50
N ARG A 360 10.70 53.22 -56.79
CA ARG A 360 9.42 52.72 -57.33
C ARG A 360 8.34 53.79 -57.46
N GLN A 361 8.61 55.03 -57.08
CA GLN A 361 7.85 56.22 -57.41
C GLN A 361 8.50 56.95 -58.60
#